data_5887da6d54f969868fb2b0b46a280a8c
#
_entry.id   5887da6d54f969868fb2b0b46a280a8c
#
_cell.length_a   1.000
_cell.length_b   1.000
_cell.length_c   1.000
_cell.angle_alpha   90.00
_cell.angle_beta   90.00
_cell.angle_gamma   90.00
#
_symmetry.space_group_name_H-M   'P 1'
#
loop_
_entity.id
_entity.type
_entity.pdbx_description
1 polymer ?
#
loop_
_entity_poly.entity_id
_entity_poly.type
_entity_poly.pdbx_seq_one_letter_code
_entity_poly.pdbx_strand_id
1 'polypeptide(L)'
;MTEFIIQRMARFREAVHGRLYIHGEYVCDTLERAAHCLPAGSYSLLQYRRDWHPQKVGVGQLIRFVASDGCYALQCGEIAIGEWKYLGFLIHSRDIFDTLQERVRRLTSRHQVITVIIREDGDGVFFVLLTDFLTINLGSLSFFS
;
A
#
# COMPACT_ATOMS: atom_id res chain seq x y z
N MET A 1 -9.68 -10.90 -14.83
CA MET A 1 -9.45 -10.55 -13.42
C MET A 1 -8.12 -9.82 -13.30
N THR A 2 -8.11 -8.70 -12.63
CA THR A 2 -6.90 -7.89 -12.46
C THR A 2 -6.35 -8.10 -11.06
N GLU A 3 -5.06 -8.40 -10.97
CA GLU A 3 -4.37 -8.55 -9.70
C GLU A 3 -3.45 -7.36 -9.47
N PHE A 4 -3.62 -6.75 -8.31
CA PHE A 4 -2.68 -5.78 -7.77
C PHE A 4 -1.84 -6.51 -6.73
N ILE A 5 -0.54 -6.29 -6.75
CA ILE A 5 0.36 -6.91 -5.80
C ILE A 5 1.01 -5.83 -4.95
N ILE A 6 0.87 -5.98 -3.65
CA ILE A 6 1.59 -5.15 -2.69
C ILE A 6 2.69 -6.02 -2.08
N GLN A 7 3.92 -5.66 -2.37
CA GLN A 7 5.08 -6.31 -1.77
C GLN A 7 5.54 -5.47 -0.59
N ARG A 8 5.40 -6.00 0.61
CA ARG A 8 5.93 -5.35 1.79
C ARG A 8 7.44 -5.44 1.78
N MET A 9 8.09 -4.30 1.93
CA MET A 9 9.53 -4.18 1.76
C MET A 9 10.25 -3.96 3.08
N ALA A 10 9.67 -3.17 3.99
CA ALA A 10 10.35 -2.78 5.21
C ALA A 10 9.35 -2.37 6.27
N ARG A 11 9.75 -2.55 7.51
CA ARG A 11 8.97 -2.09 8.66
C ARG A 11 9.85 -1.18 9.51
N PHE A 12 9.33 -0.02 9.86
CA PHE A 12 10.02 0.92 10.72
C PHE A 12 9.01 1.52 11.70
N ARG A 13 9.18 1.19 12.99
CA ARG A 13 8.26 1.61 14.05
C ARG A 13 6.83 1.20 13.68
N GLU A 14 5.90 2.16 13.63
CA GLU A 14 4.51 1.90 13.28
C GLU A 14 4.23 1.83 11.77
N ALA A 15 5.23 2.05 10.95
CA ALA A 15 5.07 2.12 9.50
C ALA A 15 5.51 0.82 8.82
N VAL A 16 4.67 0.32 7.92
CA VAL A 16 5.01 -0.79 7.03
C VAL A 16 5.10 -0.23 5.62
N HIS A 17 6.29 -0.26 5.06
CA HIS A 17 6.57 0.24 3.71
C HIS A 17 6.45 -0.89 2.71
N GLY A 18 5.78 -0.61 1.61
CA GLY A 18 5.62 -1.56 0.53
C GLY A 18 5.63 -0.89 -0.83
N ARG A 19 5.46 -1.70 -1.86
CA ARG A 19 5.36 -1.25 -3.25
C ARG A 19 4.18 -1.91 -3.91
N LEU A 20 3.46 -1.14 -4.70
CA LEU A 20 2.33 -1.62 -5.47
C LEU A 20 2.75 -1.90 -6.90
N TYR A 21 2.41 -3.09 -7.36
CA TYR A 21 2.63 -3.54 -8.74
C TYR A 21 1.29 -3.88 -9.38
N ILE A 22 1.11 -3.47 -10.62
CA ILE A 22 -0.05 -3.82 -11.43
C ILE A 22 0.48 -4.43 -12.72
N HIS A 23 0.04 -5.65 -13.04
CA HIS A 23 0.55 -6.40 -14.19
C HIS A 23 2.07 -6.51 -14.21
N GLY A 24 2.66 -6.67 -13.04
CA GLY A 24 4.11 -6.81 -12.90
C GLY A 24 4.90 -5.50 -12.96
N GLU A 25 4.24 -4.38 -13.17
CA GLU A 25 4.89 -3.07 -13.25
C GLU A 25 4.73 -2.31 -11.95
N TYR A 26 5.83 -1.71 -11.50
CA TYR A 26 5.83 -0.83 -10.33
C TYR A 26 4.97 0.41 -10.61
N VAL A 27 4.07 0.72 -9.67
CA VAL A 27 3.15 1.84 -9.81
C VAL A 27 3.45 2.95 -8.80
N CYS A 28 3.52 2.58 -7.53
CA CYS A 28 3.75 3.54 -6.45
C CYS A 28 4.20 2.82 -5.18
N ASP A 29 4.55 3.61 -4.18
CA ASP A 29 4.88 3.10 -2.86
C ASP A 29 3.64 3.05 -1.99
N THR A 30 3.66 2.17 -0.98
CA THR A 30 2.55 1.99 -0.06
C THR A 30 3.01 2.18 1.37
N LEU A 31 2.05 2.54 2.22
CA LEU A 31 2.28 2.70 3.65
C LEU A 31 1.09 2.13 4.40
N GLU A 32 1.37 1.31 5.40
CA GLU A 32 0.37 0.75 6.30
C GLU A 32 0.78 1.05 7.73
N ARG A 33 -0.18 1.05 8.64
CA ARG A 33 0.12 1.14 10.07
C ARG A 33 0.31 -0.27 10.61
N ALA A 34 1.44 -0.54 11.25
CA ALA A 34 1.80 -1.87 11.72
C ALA A 34 0.73 -2.47 12.64
N ALA A 35 0.17 -1.65 13.55
CA ALA A 35 -0.84 -2.09 14.50
C ALA A 35 -2.15 -2.51 13.83
N HIS A 36 -2.40 -2.07 12.61
CA HIS A 36 -3.65 -2.28 11.89
C HIS A 36 -3.47 -2.94 10.52
N CYS A 37 -2.26 -3.36 10.17
CA CYS A 37 -2.04 -3.99 8.87
C CYS A 37 -2.64 -5.41 8.86
N LEU A 38 -3.15 -5.78 7.70
CA LEU A 38 -3.72 -7.10 7.50
C LEU A 38 -2.62 -8.14 7.28
N PRO A 39 -2.87 -9.41 7.60
CA PRO A 39 -1.93 -10.48 7.25
C PRO A 39 -1.69 -10.54 5.74
N ALA A 40 -0.55 -11.08 5.33
CA ALA A 40 -0.32 -11.39 3.94
C ALA A 40 -1.43 -12.32 3.41
N GLY A 41 -1.86 -12.11 2.19
CA GLY A 41 -2.94 -12.89 1.61
C GLY A 41 -3.64 -12.15 0.49
N SER A 42 -4.80 -12.66 0.10
CA SER A 42 -5.61 -12.11 -0.98
C SER A 42 -6.80 -11.35 -0.42
N TYR A 43 -7.04 -10.18 -0.99
CA TYR A 43 -8.09 -9.27 -0.55
C TYR A 43 -8.82 -8.71 -1.75
N SER A 44 -10.04 -8.26 -1.54
CA SER A 44 -10.79 -7.53 -2.57
C SER A 44 -10.59 -6.04 -2.38
N LEU A 45 -10.42 -5.32 -3.47
CA LEU A 45 -10.31 -3.87 -3.43
C LEU A 45 -11.70 -3.28 -3.25
N LEU A 46 -11.88 -2.51 -2.16
CA LEU A 46 -13.10 -1.78 -1.93
C LEU A 46 -13.14 -0.57 -2.86
N GLN A 47 -14.19 -0.50 -3.65
CA GLN A 47 -14.45 0.65 -4.49
C GLN A 47 -15.61 1.42 -3.93
N TYR A 48 -15.53 2.72 -4.03
CA TYR A 48 -16.65 3.56 -3.68
C TYR A 48 -17.77 3.32 -4.69
N ARG A 49 -18.83 2.67 -4.23
CA ARG A 49 -20.06 2.51 -5.00
C ARG A 49 -21.19 3.16 -4.24
N ARG A 50 -22.13 3.70 -4.98
CA ARG A 50 -23.31 4.36 -4.44
C ARG A 50 -24.17 3.43 -3.59
N ASP A 51 -24.13 2.15 -3.91
CA ASP A 51 -24.89 1.09 -3.26
C ASP A 51 -24.06 0.29 -2.24
N TRP A 52 -22.95 0.83 -1.81
CA TRP A 52 -22.08 0.16 -0.86
C TRP A 52 -22.73 0.07 0.52
N HIS A 53 -22.79 -1.15 1.05
CA HIS A 53 -23.32 -1.40 2.38
C HIS A 53 -22.19 -1.78 3.34
N PRO A 54 -22.00 -1.01 4.42
CA PRO A 54 -20.93 -1.29 5.39
C PRO A 54 -20.97 -2.71 5.97
N GLN A 55 -22.14 -3.32 6.00
CA GLN A 55 -22.34 -4.65 6.53
C GLN A 55 -21.57 -5.73 5.76
N LYS A 56 -21.22 -5.48 4.50
CA LYS A 56 -20.45 -6.43 3.71
C LYS A 56 -18.96 -6.37 3.97
N VAL A 57 -18.51 -5.34 4.66
CA VAL A 57 -17.07 -5.14 4.95
C VAL A 57 -16.54 -6.20 5.91
N GLY A 58 -17.37 -6.72 6.81
CA GLY A 58 -16.93 -7.73 7.78
C GLY A 58 -16.90 -9.16 7.26
N VAL A 59 -17.46 -9.44 6.10
CA VAL A 59 -17.57 -10.79 5.55
C VAL A 59 -16.49 -11.08 4.53
N GLY A 60 -15.97 -10.06 3.88
CA GLY A 60 -14.84 -10.16 2.95
C GLY A 60 -13.68 -9.35 3.46
N GLN A 61 -12.49 -9.86 3.26
CA GLN A 61 -11.30 -9.12 3.58
C GLN A 61 -11.14 -8.04 2.52
N LEU A 62 -11.55 -6.83 2.86
CA LEU A 62 -11.54 -5.70 1.97
C LEU A 62 -10.40 -4.76 2.33
N ILE A 63 -9.74 -4.23 1.33
CA ILE A 63 -8.77 -3.16 1.49
C ILE A 63 -9.22 -1.92 0.73
N ARG A 64 -8.71 -0.78 1.17
CA ARG A 64 -9.01 0.50 0.57
C ARG A 64 -7.72 1.31 0.46
N PHE A 65 -7.47 1.86 -0.73
CA PHE A 65 -6.39 2.83 -0.89
C PHE A 65 -6.86 4.20 -0.40
N VAL A 66 -5.95 4.92 0.23
CA VAL A 66 -6.24 6.26 0.75
C VAL A 66 -5.09 7.20 0.43
N ALA A 67 -5.38 8.50 0.44
CA ALA A 67 -4.36 9.54 0.36
C ALA A 67 -3.99 9.95 1.78
N SER A 68 -2.73 9.76 2.14
CA SER A 68 -2.22 10.13 3.46
C SER A 68 -0.71 10.26 3.41
N ASP A 69 -0.17 11.21 4.14
CA ASP A 69 1.28 11.41 4.20
C ASP A 69 1.96 10.51 5.22
N GLY A 70 1.23 10.03 6.22
CA GLY A 70 1.77 9.21 7.28
C GLY A 70 0.84 8.07 7.65
N CYS A 71 1.32 7.19 8.55
CA CYS A 71 0.60 5.97 8.88
C CYS A 71 -0.34 6.08 10.08
N TYR A 72 -0.23 7.12 10.91
CA TYR A 72 -0.91 7.12 12.20
C TYR A 72 -2.43 7.22 12.11
N ALA A 73 -2.95 7.77 11.01
CA ALA A 73 -4.40 7.87 10.79
C ALA A 73 -4.99 6.64 10.09
N LEU A 74 -4.14 5.69 9.68
CA LEU A 74 -4.60 4.54 8.90
C LEU A 74 -5.31 3.53 9.80
N GLN A 75 -6.48 3.08 9.33
CA GLN A 75 -7.27 2.05 9.97
C GLN A 75 -6.95 0.68 9.36
N CYS A 76 -7.51 -0.36 9.97
CA CYS A 76 -7.36 -1.72 9.45
C CYS A 76 -7.90 -1.81 8.03
N GLY A 77 -7.10 -2.33 7.11
CA GLY A 77 -7.47 -2.45 5.70
C GLY A 77 -7.23 -1.19 4.88
N GLU A 78 -6.77 -0.10 5.49
CA GLU A 78 -6.41 1.12 4.76
C GLU A 78 -4.94 1.11 4.40
N ILE A 79 -4.64 1.41 3.14
CA ILE A 79 -3.28 1.45 2.62
C ILE A 79 -3.10 2.80 1.94
N ALA A 80 -2.18 3.61 2.48
CA ALA A 80 -1.83 4.88 1.86
C ALA A 80 -0.90 4.63 0.69
N ILE A 81 -1.06 5.42 -0.36
CA ILE A 81 -0.23 5.34 -1.56
C ILE A 81 0.42 6.69 -1.83
N GLY A 82 1.60 6.64 -2.40
CA GLY A 82 2.40 7.83 -2.68
C GLY A 82 3.81 7.44 -3.08
N GLU A 83 4.76 8.30 -2.76
CA GLU A 83 6.19 8.04 -2.93
C GLU A 83 6.88 8.14 -1.58
N TRP A 84 7.80 7.23 -1.29
CA TRP A 84 8.58 7.31 -0.06
C TRP A 84 9.48 8.54 -0.08
N LYS A 85 9.37 9.35 0.95
CA LYS A 85 10.28 10.48 1.17
C LYS A 85 11.21 10.18 2.33
N TYR A 86 10.61 9.78 3.46
CA TYR A 86 11.32 9.40 4.68
C TYR A 86 10.69 8.13 5.23
N LEU A 87 11.35 7.50 6.19
CA LEU A 87 10.77 6.38 6.91
C LEU A 87 9.47 6.82 7.60
N GLY A 88 8.37 6.21 7.22
CA GLY A 88 7.05 6.48 7.76
C GLY A 88 6.28 7.59 7.06
N PHE A 89 6.82 8.19 5.98
CA PHE A 89 6.19 9.30 5.30
C PHE A 89 6.16 9.13 3.79
N LEU A 90 5.05 9.57 3.20
CA LEU A 90 4.84 9.62 1.76
C LEU A 90 4.73 11.05 1.29
N ILE A 91 5.12 11.29 0.03
CA ILE A 91 4.86 12.54 -0.69
C ILE A 91 4.03 12.24 -1.93
N HIS A 92 3.42 13.27 -2.48
CA HIS A 92 2.58 13.18 -3.69
C HIS A 92 1.41 12.21 -3.55
N SER A 93 0.99 11.93 -2.31
CA SER A 93 -0.04 10.93 -2.05
C SER A 93 -1.36 11.26 -2.72
N ARG A 94 -1.79 12.52 -2.68
CA ARG A 94 -3.06 12.92 -3.31
C ARG A 94 -3.03 12.74 -4.82
N ASP A 95 -1.96 13.17 -5.47
CA ASP A 95 -1.86 13.08 -6.94
C ASP A 95 -1.80 11.63 -7.40
N ILE A 96 -1.03 10.82 -6.69
CA ILE A 96 -0.91 9.38 -6.99
C ILE A 96 -2.23 8.67 -6.73
N PHE A 97 -2.90 9.04 -5.64
CA PHE A 97 -4.22 8.49 -5.32
C PHE A 97 -5.24 8.80 -6.42
N ASP A 98 -5.29 10.05 -6.88
CA ASP A 98 -6.23 10.43 -7.93
C ASP A 98 -5.96 9.70 -9.23
N THR A 99 -4.70 9.54 -9.60
CA THR A 99 -4.29 8.79 -10.79
C THR A 99 -4.67 7.31 -10.68
N LEU A 100 -4.42 6.71 -9.52
CA LEU A 100 -4.76 5.31 -9.30
C LEU A 100 -6.26 5.10 -9.27
N GLN A 101 -7.02 6.00 -8.67
CA GLN A 101 -8.48 5.93 -8.64
C GLN A 101 -9.06 5.96 -10.05
N GLU A 102 -8.52 6.79 -10.92
CA GLU A 102 -8.96 6.84 -12.31
C GLU A 102 -8.66 5.52 -13.03
N ARG A 103 -7.49 4.94 -12.78
CA ARG A 103 -7.13 3.65 -13.35
C ARG A 103 -8.04 2.53 -12.84
N VAL A 104 -8.33 2.52 -11.55
CA VAL A 104 -9.25 1.56 -10.93
C VAL A 104 -10.64 1.71 -11.53
N ARG A 105 -11.12 2.94 -11.67
CA ARG A 105 -12.42 3.21 -12.26
C ARG A 105 -12.54 2.64 -13.68
N ARG A 106 -11.50 2.81 -14.48
CA ARG A 106 -11.49 2.27 -15.84
C ARG A 106 -11.50 0.75 -15.87
N LEU A 107 -10.73 0.12 -14.99
CA LEU A 107 -10.70 -1.34 -14.89
C LEU A 107 -12.04 -1.91 -14.47
N THR A 108 -12.75 -1.22 -13.58
CA THR A 108 -14.00 -1.71 -13.01
C THR A 108 -15.22 -1.35 -13.82
N SER A 109 -15.13 -0.39 -14.74
CA SER A 109 -16.22 -0.09 -15.65
C SER A 109 -16.58 -1.29 -16.54
N ARG A 110 -15.69 -2.26 -16.64
CA ARG A 110 -15.90 -3.50 -17.40
C ARG A 110 -16.32 -4.67 -16.50
N HIS A 111 -16.85 -4.41 -15.32
CA HIS A 111 -17.24 -5.41 -14.33
C HIS A 111 -16.10 -6.33 -13.86
N GLN A 112 -14.86 -5.86 -13.97
CA GLN A 112 -13.72 -6.62 -13.49
C GLN A 112 -13.58 -6.45 -11.97
N VAL A 113 -13.37 -7.57 -11.29
CA VAL A 113 -13.05 -7.55 -9.86
C VAL A 113 -11.54 -7.39 -9.72
N ILE A 114 -11.13 -6.49 -8.83
CA ILE A 114 -9.72 -6.29 -8.54
C ILE A 114 -9.39 -7.05 -7.26
N THR A 115 -8.45 -7.96 -7.38
CA THR A 115 -7.89 -8.69 -6.24
C THR A 115 -6.55 -8.08 -5.89
N VAL A 116 -6.35 -7.81 -4.60
CA VAL A 116 -5.08 -7.28 -4.09
C VAL A 116 -4.40 -8.38 -3.30
N ILE A 117 -3.20 -8.73 -3.71
CA ILE A 117 -2.38 -9.74 -3.04
C ILE A 117 -1.32 -9.01 -2.26
N ILE A 118 -1.33 -9.19 -0.95
CA ILE A 118 -0.29 -8.65 -0.06
C ILE A 118 0.71 -9.75 0.18
N ARG A 119 1.95 -9.49 -0.18
CA ARG A 119 3.07 -10.40 -0.01
C ARG A 119 4.04 -9.85 1.01
N GLU A 120 4.53 -10.75 1.84
CA GLU A 120 5.54 -10.44 2.83
C GLU A 120 6.52 -11.61 2.81
N ASP A 121 7.75 -11.35 2.37
CA ASP A 121 8.79 -12.36 2.44
C ASP A 121 9.10 -12.62 3.90
N GLY A 122 9.57 -13.81 4.23
CA GLY A 122 9.79 -14.21 5.61
C GLY A 122 10.58 -13.18 6.43
N ASP A 123 10.47 -13.24 7.74
CA ASP A 123 10.97 -12.24 8.69
C ASP A 123 12.42 -11.84 8.41
N GLY A 124 13.29 -12.81 8.07
CA GLY A 124 14.69 -12.52 7.78
C GLY A 124 14.87 -11.65 6.53
N VAL A 125 14.13 -11.95 5.47
CA VAL A 125 14.18 -11.19 4.23
C VAL A 125 13.64 -9.77 4.45
N PHE A 126 12.53 -9.66 5.17
CA PHE A 126 11.95 -8.36 5.51
C PHE A 126 12.94 -7.49 6.28
N PHE A 127 13.66 -8.08 7.23
CA PHE A 127 14.67 -7.37 8.01
C PHE A 127 15.83 -6.90 7.13
N VAL A 128 16.29 -7.74 6.20
CA VAL A 128 17.36 -7.37 5.27
C VAL A 128 16.92 -6.18 4.40
N LEU A 129 15.70 -6.21 3.89
CA LEU A 129 15.14 -5.11 3.10
C LEU A 129 15.05 -3.83 3.93
N LEU A 130 14.68 -3.92 5.20
CA LEU A 130 14.67 -2.76 6.09
C LEU A 130 16.07 -2.18 6.24
N THR A 131 17.09 -3.02 6.39
CA THR A 131 18.48 -2.60 6.49
C THR A 131 18.91 -1.87 5.21
N ASP A 132 18.59 -2.42 4.05
CA ASP A 132 18.91 -1.80 2.77
C ASP A 132 18.20 -0.46 2.62
N PHE A 133 16.92 -0.39 3.02
CA PHE A 133 16.15 0.84 3.01
C PHE A 133 16.78 1.91 3.89
N LEU A 134 17.20 1.54 5.08
CA LEU A 134 17.88 2.45 6.00
C LEU A 134 19.22 2.93 5.41
N THR A 135 19.96 2.03 4.81
CA THR A 135 21.24 2.35 4.17
C THR A 135 21.04 3.37 3.05
N ILE A 136 20.03 3.18 2.21
CA ILE A 136 19.70 4.13 1.14
C ILE A 136 19.37 5.51 1.71
N ASN A 137 18.54 5.57 2.75
CA ASN A 137 18.16 6.84 3.36
C ASN A 137 19.34 7.53 4.06
N LEU A 138 20.15 6.76 4.78
CA LEU A 138 21.35 7.27 5.42
C LEU A 138 22.40 7.70 4.38
N GLY A 139 22.49 6.94 3.28
CA GLY A 139 23.35 7.31 2.17
C GLY A 139 22.99 8.67 1.59
N SER A 140 21.68 8.92 1.41
CA SER A 140 21.20 10.23 0.98
C SER A 140 21.57 11.33 1.97
N LEU A 141 21.49 11.04 3.26
CA LEU A 141 21.89 11.99 4.30
C LEU A 141 23.41 12.18 4.35
N SER A 142 24.18 11.14 4.09
CA SER A 142 25.63 11.20 4.13
C SER A 142 26.23 12.07 3.04
N PHE A 143 25.49 12.36 1.98
CA PHE A 143 25.91 13.32 0.98
C PHE A 143 26.03 14.74 1.53
N PHE A 144 25.41 14.98 2.68
CA PHE A 144 25.44 16.27 3.33
C PHE A 144 26.52 16.37 4.42
N SER A 145 27.24 15.29 4.64
CA SER A 145 28.29 15.29 5.66
C SER A 145 29.69 15.48 5.08
#